data_995708289de3c3a83ff2a6e369a6bb87
#
_entry.id   995708289de3c3a83ff2a6e369a6bb87
#
_cell.length_a   1.000
_cell.length_b   1.000
_cell.length_c   1.000
_cell.angle_alpha   90.00
_cell.angle_beta   90.00
_cell.angle_gamma   90.00
#
_symmetry.space_group_name_H-M   'P 1'
#
loop_
_entity.id
_entity.type
_entity.pdbx_description
1 polymer ?
#
loop_
_entity_poly.entity_id
_entity_poly.type
_entity_poly.pdbx_seq_one_letter_code
_entity_poly.pdbx_strand_id
1 'polypeptide(L)'
;EKILCTVQKWCRPYPWTVKVAQGLSHFGEHSLGWLVLSGLAALTFPKHREQWGLAALSAFGSHALAVIIKRIVWRPRPHHPAIDVNVKTPSALSFPSSHATSTTSWATSAATISHNPLPLVLSPIMMTSRMIAGVHYPTDVAAGAALGAVSSVVTHKWGPAVLQRLRSRKNH
;
A
#
# COMPACT_ATOMS: atom_id res chain seq x y z
N GLU A 1 12.60 -8.55 14.93
CA GLU A 1 12.19 -9.96 14.78
C GLU A 1 11.24 -10.41 15.90
N LYS A 2 11.47 -10.07 17.19
CA LYS A 2 10.61 -10.49 18.32
C LYS A 2 9.12 -10.18 18.09
N ILE A 3 8.78 -8.96 17.65
CA ILE A 3 7.37 -8.56 17.37
C ILE A 3 6.79 -9.41 16.23
N LEU A 4 7.55 -9.66 15.17
CA LEU A 4 7.11 -10.49 14.04
C LEU A 4 6.81 -11.93 14.51
N CYS A 5 7.74 -12.55 15.26
CA CYS A 5 7.54 -13.88 15.83
C CYS A 5 6.30 -13.92 16.74
N THR A 6 6.08 -12.87 17.54
CA THR A 6 4.89 -12.77 18.41
C THR A 6 3.60 -12.71 17.57
N VAL A 7 3.56 -11.89 16.53
CA VAL A 7 2.40 -11.80 15.61
C VAL A 7 2.11 -13.16 14.98
N GLN A 8 3.11 -13.83 14.46
CA GLN A 8 2.94 -15.15 13.85
C GLN A 8 2.51 -16.21 14.89
N LYS A 9 3.09 -16.20 16.08
CA LYS A 9 2.69 -17.10 17.17
C LYS A 9 1.20 -16.95 17.51
N TRP A 10 0.69 -15.73 17.56
CA TRP A 10 -0.75 -15.48 17.84
C TRP A 10 -1.64 -15.90 16.67
N CYS A 11 -1.14 -15.86 15.43
CA CYS A 11 -1.91 -16.25 14.24
C CYS A 11 -1.86 -17.76 13.95
N ARG A 12 -0.86 -18.50 14.47
CA ARG A 12 -0.70 -19.95 14.24
C ARG A 12 -1.96 -20.79 14.53
N PRO A 13 -2.75 -20.52 15.60
CA PRO A 13 -3.98 -21.26 15.86
C PRO A 13 -5.10 -21.01 14.83
N TYR A 14 -4.93 -20.01 13.97
CA TYR A 14 -5.95 -19.55 13.01
C TYR A 14 -5.43 -19.61 11.57
N PRO A 15 -5.44 -20.78 10.91
CA PRO A 15 -4.87 -20.94 9.54
C PRO A 15 -5.49 -20.03 8.49
N TRP A 16 -6.73 -19.57 8.70
CA TRP A 16 -7.40 -18.62 7.81
C TRP A 16 -6.67 -17.27 7.73
N THR A 17 -5.94 -16.85 8.77
CA THR A 17 -5.17 -15.59 8.77
C THR A 17 -4.07 -15.59 7.71
N VAL A 18 -3.42 -16.75 7.52
CA VAL A 18 -2.42 -16.94 6.45
C VAL A 18 -3.07 -16.84 5.07
N LYS A 19 -4.25 -17.47 4.88
CA LYS A 19 -4.99 -17.39 3.61
C LYS A 19 -5.41 -15.94 3.29
N VAL A 20 -5.87 -15.20 4.30
CA VAL A 20 -6.19 -13.75 4.16
C VAL A 20 -4.93 -12.96 3.80
N ALA A 21 -3.80 -13.21 4.47
CA ALA A 21 -2.55 -12.53 4.18
C ALA A 21 -2.05 -12.83 2.74
N GLN A 22 -2.23 -14.04 2.26
CA GLN A 22 -1.94 -14.42 0.87
C GLN A 22 -2.86 -13.71 -0.12
N GLY A 23 -4.17 -13.67 0.14
CA GLY A 23 -5.15 -12.93 -0.68
C GLY A 23 -4.83 -11.44 -0.76
N LEU A 24 -4.52 -10.80 0.37
CA LEU A 24 -4.09 -9.41 0.42
C LEU A 24 -2.76 -9.17 -0.30
N SER A 25 -1.86 -10.18 -0.30
CA SER A 25 -0.61 -10.11 -1.05
C SER A 25 -0.87 -10.04 -2.56
N HIS A 26 -1.73 -10.91 -3.08
CA HIS A 26 -2.11 -10.89 -4.51
C HIS A 26 -2.88 -9.62 -4.87
N PHE A 27 -3.83 -9.19 -4.03
CA PHE A 27 -4.60 -7.97 -4.25
C PHE A 27 -3.72 -6.71 -4.33
N GLY A 28 -2.73 -6.60 -3.42
CA GLY A 28 -1.82 -5.45 -3.35
C GLY A 28 -0.63 -5.53 -4.31
N GLU A 29 -0.47 -6.62 -5.06
CA GLU A 29 0.65 -6.80 -5.97
C GLU A 29 0.62 -5.73 -7.08
N HIS A 30 1.74 -5.01 -7.24
CA HIS A 30 1.86 -3.87 -8.15
C HIS A 30 0.75 -2.82 -8.00
N SER A 31 0.08 -2.75 -6.86
CA SER A 31 -1.08 -1.87 -6.59
C SER A 31 -2.32 -2.18 -7.42
N LEU A 32 -2.38 -3.31 -8.13
CA LEU A 32 -3.46 -3.62 -9.10
C LEU A 32 -4.85 -3.54 -8.48
N GLY A 33 -5.06 -4.12 -7.29
CA GLY A 33 -6.36 -4.06 -6.61
C GLY A 33 -6.81 -2.61 -6.34
N TRP A 34 -5.89 -1.74 -5.94
CA TRP A 34 -6.17 -0.33 -5.68
C TRP A 34 -6.48 0.45 -6.97
N LEU A 35 -5.80 0.13 -8.09
CA LEU A 35 -6.09 0.70 -9.40
C LEU A 35 -7.48 0.31 -9.89
N VAL A 36 -7.86 -0.97 -9.75
CA VAL A 36 -9.19 -1.47 -10.12
C VAL A 36 -10.26 -0.79 -9.27
N LEU A 37 -10.10 -0.73 -7.94
CA LEU A 37 -11.06 -0.05 -7.06
C LEU A 37 -11.20 1.43 -7.39
N SER A 38 -10.09 2.12 -7.68
CA SER A 38 -10.15 3.53 -8.10
C SER A 38 -10.88 3.70 -9.42
N GLY A 39 -10.66 2.81 -10.39
CA GLY A 39 -11.37 2.82 -11.68
C GLY A 39 -12.88 2.60 -11.49
N LEU A 40 -13.26 1.60 -10.72
CA LEU A 40 -14.67 1.33 -10.40
C LEU A 40 -15.31 2.51 -9.67
N ALA A 41 -14.63 3.11 -8.69
CA ALA A 41 -15.12 4.27 -7.98
C ALA A 41 -15.25 5.50 -8.88
N ALA A 42 -14.34 5.70 -9.83
CA ALA A 42 -14.42 6.78 -10.82
C ALA A 42 -15.60 6.62 -11.79
N LEU A 43 -16.01 5.37 -12.09
CA LEU A 43 -17.18 5.08 -12.90
C LEU A 43 -18.48 5.25 -12.09
N THR A 44 -18.49 4.81 -10.83
CA THR A 44 -19.67 4.86 -9.96
C THR A 44 -19.97 6.27 -9.45
N PHE A 45 -18.90 7.07 -9.22
CA PHE A 45 -19.02 8.44 -8.69
C PHE A 45 -18.42 9.47 -9.67
N PRO A 46 -19.10 9.78 -10.79
CA PRO A 46 -18.55 10.63 -11.86
C PRO A 46 -18.17 12.03 -11.40
N LYS A 47 -18.83 12.57 -10.37
CA LYS A 47 -18.51 13.88 -9.75
C LYS A 47 -17.10 13.90 -9.12
N HIS A 48 -16.61 12.76 -8.69
CA HIS A 48 -15.29 12.59 -8.03
C HIS A 48 -14.28 11.85 -8.92
N ARG A 49 -14.57 11.71 -10.23
CA ARG A 49 -13.71 10.93 -11.16
C ARG A 49 -12.25 11.36 -11.14
N GLU A 50 -11.97 12.65 -11.12
CA GLU A 50 -10.61 13.18 -11.10
C GLU A 50 -9.89 12.82 -9.78
N GLN A 51 -10.58 12.92 -8.66
CA GLN A 51 -10.03 12.57 -7.35
C GLN A 51 -9.71 11.08 -7.25
N TRP A 52 -10.57 10.20 -7.79
CA TRP A 52 -10.30 8.77 -7.88
C TRP A 52 -9.14 8.44 -8.83
N GLY A 53 -8.98 9.21 -9.90
CA GLY A 53 -7.80 9.14 -10.76
C GLY A 53 -6.51 9.52 -10.02
N LEU A 54 -6.57 10.56 -9.17
CA LEU A 54 -5.45 10.94 -8.30
C LEU A 54 -5.18 9.88 -7.22
N ALA A 55 -6.20 9.21 -6.70
CA ALA A 55 -6.03 8.09 -5.76
C ALA A 55 -5.29 6.91 -6.41
N ALA A 56 -5.64 6.57 -7.66
CA ALA A 56 -4.95 5.55 -8.44
C ALA A 56 -3.47 5.94 -8.67
N LEU A 57 -3.24 7.18 -9.11
CA LEU A 57 -1.90 7.71 -9.35
C LEU A 57 -1.05 7.70 -8.08
N SER A 58 -1.64 8.10 -6.95
CA SER A 58 -0.97 8.11 -5.65
C SER A 58 -0.59 6.71 -5.20
N ALA A 59 -1.50 5.74 -5.29
CA ALA A 59 -1.24 4.35 -4.91
C ALA A 59 -0.14 3.72 -5.77
N PHE A 60 -0.20 3.89 -7.08
CA PHE A 60 0.81 3.36 -8.00
C PHE A 60 2.15 4.08 -7.87
N GLY A 61 2.15 5.42 -7.84
CA GLY A 61 3.35 6.22 -7.72
C GLY A 61 4.10 5.98 -6.40
N SER A 62 3.36 5.88 -5.30
CA SER A 62 3.95 5.55 -3.99
C SER A 62 4.50 4.12 -3.94
N HIS A 63 3.85 3.15 -4.60
CA HIS A 63 4.38 1.81 -4.77
C HIS A 63 5.72 1.83 -5.53
N ALA A 64 5.76 2.52 -6.67
CA ALA A 64 6.99 2.66 -7.47
C ALA A 64 8.10 3.34 -6.67
N LEU A 65 7.78 4.40 -5.92
CA LEU A 65 8.72 5.07 -5.04
C LEU A 65 9.27 4.13 -3.96
N ALA A 66 8.41 3.32 -3.35
CA ALA A 66 8.85 2.31 -2.38
C ALA A 66 9.80 1.28 -3.01
N VAL A 67 9.58 0.88 -4.27
CA VAL A 67 10.48 -0.02 -5.02
C VAL A 67 11.84 0.63 -5.28
N ILE A 68 11.86 1.93 -5.59
CA ILE A 68 13.11 2.69 -5.79
C ILE A 68 13.89 2.77 -4.47
N ILE A 69 13.23 3.21 -3.38
CA ILE A 69 13.86 3.31 -2.05
C ILE A 69 14.40 1.94 -1.61
N LYS A 70 13.68 0.87 -1.88
CA LYS A 70 14.09 -0.51 -1.57
C LYS A 70 15.45 -0.85 -2.17
N ARG A 71 15.72 -0.41 -3.40
CA ARG A 71 16.99 -0.62 -4.09
C ARG A 71 18.13 0.26 -3.57
N ILE A 72 17.80 1.35 -2.88
CA ILE A 72 18.80 2.23 -2.23
C ILE A 72 19.17 1.69 -0.85
N VAL A 73 18.16 1.30 -0.05
CA VAL A 73 18.37 0.88 1.34
C VAL A 73 18.94 -0.54 1.45
N TRP A 74 18.64 -1.41 0.51
CA TRP A 74 19.16 -2.80 0.42
C TRP A 74 18.95 -3.65 1.67
N ARG A 75 17.88 -3.40 2.45
CA ARG A 75 17.60 -4.19 3.65
C ARG A 75 17.08 -5.59 3.27
N PRO A 76 17.73 -6.69 3.74
CA PRO A 76 17.24 -8.04 3.50
C PRO A 76 15.93 -8.29 4.27
N ARG A 77 15.15 -9.27 3.81
CA ARG A 77 13.94 -9.72 4.50
C ARG A 77 14.25 -10.42 5.81
N PRO A 78 13.26 -10.54 6.72
CA PRO A 78 13.41 -11.33 7.93
C PRO A 78 13.90 -12.74 7.59
N HIS A 79 14.96 -13.16 8.28
CA HIS A 79 15.59 -14.45 8.10
C HIS A 79 15.91 -15.05 9.48
N HIS A 80 14.92 -15.69 10.09
CA HIS A 80 15.04 -16.30 11.40
C HIS A 80 14.31 -17.67 11.39
N PRO A 81 14.87 -18.73 12.02
CA PRO A 81 14.26 -20.08 12.01
C PRO A 81 12.83 -20.15 12.56
N ALA A 82 12.44 -19.18 13.42
CA ALA A 82 11.11 -19.11 13.99
C ALA A 82 10.08 -18.34 13.13
N ILE A 83 10.49 -17.85 11.96
CA ILE A 83 9.61 -17.07 11.06
C ILE A 83 9.19 -17.94 9.89
N ASP A 84 7.88 -18.13 9.76
CA ASP A 84 7.29 -18.84 8.64
C ASP A 84 7.07 -17.85 7.46
N VAL A 85 7.69 -18.12 6.31
CA VAL A 85 7.50 -17.32 5.09
C VAL A 85 6.34 -17.92 4.28
N ASN A 86 5.18 -17.24 4.29
CA ASN A 86 3.93 -17.75 3.74
C ASN A 86 3.58 -17.23 2.34
N VAL A 87 4.42 -16.39 1.72
CA VAL A 87 4.21 -15.84 0.37
C VAL A 87 5.52 -15.75 -0.39
N LYS A 88 5.46 -15.91 -1.70
CA LYS A 88 6.57 -15.59 -2.61
C LYS A 88 6.68 -14.07 -2.77
N THR A 89 7.89 -13.58 -2.98
CA THR A 89 8.15 -12.16 -3.18
C THR A 89 9.07 -11.95 -4.38
N PRO A 90 8.83 -10.92 -5.22
CA PRO A 90 9.62 -10.67 -6.43
C PRO A 90 11.05 -10.15 -6.11
N SER A 91 11.33 -9.80 -4.87
CA SER A 91 12.62 -9.22 -4.43
C SER A 91 12.99 -9.73 -3.05
N ALA A 92 14.27 -9.95 -2.81
CA ALA A 92 14.84 -10.29 -1.51
C ALA A 92 14.90 -9.12 -0.52
N LEU A 93 14.55 -7.91 -0.96
CA LEU A 93 14.64 -6.69 -0.17
C LEU A 93 13.33 -6.38 0.56
N SER A 94 13.43 -5.83 1.79
CA SER A 94 12.27 -5.64 2.66
C SER A 94 11.82 -4.17 2.80
N PHE A 95 12.74 -3.24 2.96
CA PHE A 95 12.41 -1.85 3.34
C PHE A 95 12.32 -0.89 2.14
N PRO A 96 11.30 -0.04 2.10
CA PRO A 96 10.04 -0.10 2.84
C PRO A 96 9.06 -1.11 2.23
N SER A 97 7.96 -1.42 2.92
CA SER A 97 6.93 -2.32 2.40
C SER A 97 6.08 -1.64 1.33
N SER A 98 6.24 -2.02 0.06
CA SER A 98 5.47 -1.46 -1.06
C SER A 98 3.96 -1.70 -0.92
N HIS A 99 3.54 -2.85 -0.36
CA HIS A 99 2.14 -3.16 -0.07
C HIS A 99 1.55 -2.21 0.98
N ALA A 100 2.26 -1.99 2.10
CA ALA A 100 1.82 -1.04 3.12
C ALA A 100 1.78 0.39 2.55
N THR A 101 2.74 0.75 1.71
CA THR A 101 2.83 2.07 1.07
C THR A 101 1.61 2.33 0.17
N SER A 102 1.35 1.46 -0.80
CA SER A 102 0.24 1.65 -1.75
C SER A 102 -1.13 1.56 -1.07
N THR A 103 -1.29 0.64 -0.12
CA THR A 103 -2.54 0.50 0.65
C THR A 103 -2.82 1.75 1.46
N THR A 104 -1.84 2.27 2.21
CA THR A 104 -2.04 3.47 3.02
C THR A 104 -2.26 4.70 2.15
N SER A 105 -1.56 4.80 1.02
CA SER A 105 -1.77 5.88 0.05
C SER A 105 -3.20 5.88 -0.48
N TRP A 106 -3.70 4.73 -0.93
CA TRP A 106 -5.06 4.59 -1.40
C TRP A 106 -6.09 4.84 -0.30
N ALA A 107 -5.90 4.26 0.88
CA ALA A 107 -6.81 4.40 2.02
C ALA A 107 -6.93 5.85 2.49
N THR A 108 -5.82 6.59 2.53
CA THR A 108 -5.81 8.03 2.85
C THR A 108 -6.55 8.84 1.77
N SER A 109 -6.32 8.53 0.49
CA SER A 109 -7.06 9.16 -0.62
C SER A 109 -8.56 8.89 -0.52
N ALA A 110 -8.95 7.63 -0.32
CA ALA A 110 -10.34 7.22 -0.22
C ALA A 110 -11.04 7.87 0.99
N ALA A 111 -10.37 7.95 2.13
CA ALA A 111 -10.90 8.63 3.31
C ALA A 111 -11.12 10.13 3.06
N THR A 112 -10.20 10.78 2.36
CA THR A 112 -10.31 12.21 1.99
C THR A 112 -11.47 12.43 1.01
N ILE A 113 -11.60 11.60 -0.02
CA ILE A 113 -12.65 11.73 -1.06
C ILE A 113 -14.04 11.46 -0.48
N SER A 114 -14.17 10.44 0.36
CA SER A 114 -15.46 10.03 0.93
C SER A 114 -15.84 10.78 2.20
N HIS A 115 -14.95 11.63 2.74
CA HIS A 115 -15.09 12.27 4.07
C HIS A 115 -15.40 11.26 5.19
N ASN A 116 -14.86 10.04 5.07
CA ASN A 116 -15.07 8.93 6.00
C ASN A 116 -13.73 8.28 6.37
N PRO A 117 -13.38 8.16 7.68
CA PRO A 117 -12.11 7.56 8.09
C PRO A 117 -12.06 6.03 7.95
N LEU A 118 -13.18 5.36 7.67
CA LEU A 118 -13.26 3.89 7.59
C LEU A 118 -12.21 3.25 6.65
N PRO A 119 -11.91 3.80 5.46
CA PRO A 119 -10.88 3.24 4.59
C PRO A 119 -9.49 3.13 5.25
N LEU A 120 -9.18 3.98 6.24
CA LEU A 120 -7.88 3.96 6.93
C LEU A 120 -7.62 2.64 7.68
N VAL A 121 -8.67 1.88 8.03
CA VAL A 121 -8.56 0.56 8.67
C VAL A 121 -7.81 -0.44 7.77
N LEU A 122 -7.81 -0.25 6.46
CA LEU A 122 -7.08 -1.12 5.53
C LEU A 122 -5.56 -1.04 5.73
N SER A 123 -5.04 0.10 6.21
CA SER A 123 -3.60 0.26 6.45
C SER A 123 -3.09 -0.71 7.53
N PRO A 124 -3.57 -0.70 8.77
CA PRO A 124 -3.11 -1.65 9.79
C PRO A 124 -3.42 -3.11 9.42
N ILE A 125 -4.52 -3.40 8.70
CA ILE A 125 -4.80 -4.74 8.18
C ILE A 125 -3.71 -5.19 7.23
N MET A 126 -3.34 -4.37 6.24
CA MET A 126 -2.26 -4.70 5.32
C MET A 126 -0.92 -4.83 6.05
N MET A 127 -0.58 -3.91 6.95
CA MET A 127 0.66 -3.98 7.73
C MET A 127 0.77 -5.30 8.49
N THR A 128 -0.29 -5.70 9.18
CA THR A 128 -0.36 -6.97 9.91
C THR A 128 -0.25 -8.16 8.97
N SER A 129 -0.91 -8.13 7.81
CA SER A 129 -0.83 -9.20 6.82
C SER A 129 0.60 -9.43 6.32
N ARG A 130 1.42 -8.36 6.16
CA ARG A 130 2.82 -8.49 5.74
C ARG A 130 3.71 -9.12 6.82
N MET A 131 3.37 -8.91 8.09
CA MET A 131 4.04 -9.57 9.22
C MET A 131 3.60 -11.03 9.34
N ILE A 132 2.30 -11.35 9.18
CA ILE A 132 1.81 -12.74 9.12
C ILE A 132 2.45 -13.50 7.96
N ALA A 133 2.60 -12.85 6.81
CA ALA A 133 3.29 -13.42 5.65
C ALA A 133 4.80 -13.67 5.89
N GLY A 134 5.40 -13.13 6.95
CA GLY A 134 6.80 -13.34 7.33
C GLY A 134 7.82 -12.59 6.47
N VAL A 135 7.40 -11.59 5.71
CA VAL A 135 8.24 -10.98 4.67
C VAL A 135 8.70 -9.55 4.96
N HIS A 136 8.20 -8.95 6.05
CA HIS A 136 8.54 -7.57 6.44
C HIS A 136 8.70 -7.43 7.95
N TYR A 137 9.66 -6.60 8.35
CA TYR A 137 9.78 -6.15 9.74
C TYR A 137 8.69 -5.10 10.07
N PRO A 138 8.32 -4.91 11.36
CA PRO A 138 7.41 -3.86 11.77
C PRO A 138 7.79 -2.46 11.28
N THR A 139 9.10 -2.17 11.25
CA THR A 139 9.63 -0.89 10.75
C THR A 139 9.45 -0.70 9.25
N ASP A 140 9.47 -1.79 8.46
CA ASP A 140 9.25 -1.71 7.01
C ASP A 140 7.81 -1.32 6.69
N VAL A 141 6.85 -1.89 7.44
CA VAL A 141 5.42 -1.60 7.22
C VAL A 141 5.05 -0.23 7.78
N ALA A 142 5.62 0.18 8.90
CA ALA A 142 5.40 1.51 9.48
C ALA A 142 5.95 2.63 8.57
N ALA A 143 7.20 2.48 8.10
CA ALA A 143 7.79 3.42 7.16
C ALA A 143 7.03 3.44 5.83
N GLY A 144 6.58 2.26 5.34
CA GLY A 144 5.74 2.17 4.15
C GLY A 144 4.42 2.91 4.33
N ALA A 145 3.74 2.74 5.46
CA ALA A 145 2.50 3.45 5.76
C ALA A 145 2.71 4.97 5.82
N ALA A 146 3.75 5.44 6.50
CA ALA A 146 4.08 6.86 6.55
C ALA A 146 4.35 7.43 5.15
N LEU A 147 5.14 6.74 4.32
CA LEU A 147 5.42 7.12 2.94
C LEU A 147 4.13 7.18 2.11
N GLY A 148 3.24 6.20 2.27
CA GLY A 148 1.95 6.16 1.58
C GLY A 148 1.05 7.32 1.95
N ALA A 149 0.91 7.63 3.24
CA ALA A 149 0.11 8.75 3.71
C ALA A 149 0.63 10.09 3.16
N VAL A 150 1.94 10.34 3.24
CA VAL A 150 2.56 11.56 2.68
C VAL A 150 2.34 11.64 1.17
N SER A 151 2.52 10.54 0.44
CA SER A 151 2.30 10.49 -1.02
C SER A 151 0.88 10.86 -1.39
N SER A 152 -0.11 10.37 -0.65
CA SER A 152 -1.52 10.73 -0.84
C SER A 152 -1.75 12.23 -0.66
N VAL A 153 -1.30 12.78 0.48
CA VAL A 153 -1.45 14.21 0.78
C VAL A 153 -0.82 15.09 -0.30
N VAL A 154 0.40 14.77 -0.72
CA VAL A 154 1.12 15.50 -1.78
C VAL A 154 0.36 15.43 -3.11
N THR A 155 -0.10 14.23 -3.49
CA THR A 155 -0.83 14.02 -4.76
C THR A 155 -2.15 14.79 -4.78
N HIS A 156 -2.94 14.75 -3.71
CA HIS A 156 -4.21 15.46 -3.65
C HIS A 156 -4.06 16.99 -3.51
N LYS A 157 -2.98 17.46 -2.89
CA LYS A 157 -2.69 18.89 -2.76
C LYS A 157 -2.27 19.51 -4.11
N TRP A 158 -1.42 18.84 -4.88
CA TRP A 158 -0.80 19.43 -6.07
C TRP A 158 -1.24 18.81 -7.40
N GLY A 159 -1.79 17.60 -7.38
CA GLY A 159 -2.28 16.91 -8.56
C GLY A 159 -3.29 17.72 -9.40
N PRO A 160 -4.31 18.36 -8.79
CA PRO A 160 -5.28 19.16 -9.56
C PRO A 160 -4.63 20.29 -10.34
N ALA A 161 -3.67 21.01 -9.74
CA ALA A 161 -2.96 22.11 -10.43
C ALA A 161 -2.10 21.61 -11.60
N VAL A 162 -1.46 20.45 -11.43
CA VAL A 162 -0.68 19.81 -12.51
C VAL A 162 -1.61 19.39 -13.66
N LEU A 163 -2.72 18.73 -13.35
CA LEU A 163 -3.71 18.33 -14.37
C LEU A 163 -4.27 19.52 -15.13
N GLN A 164 -4.58 20.61 -14.44
CA GLN A 164 -5.06 21.84 -15.09
C GLN A 164 -4.03 22.43 -16.06
N ARG A 165 -2.75 22.48 -15.66
CA ARG A 165 -1.67 22.94 -16.54
C ARG A 165 -1.47 22.07 -17.78
N LEU A 166 -1.63 20.75 -17.63
CA LEU A 166 -1.51 19.82 -18.76
C LEU A 166 -2.67 19.99 -19.75
N ARG A 167 -3.89 20.22 -19.24
CA ARG A 167 -5.08 20.49 -20.08
C ARG A 167 -4.95 21.80 -20.86
N SER A 168 -4.45 22.87 -20.23
CA SER A 168 -4.27 24.15 -20.91
C SER A 168 -3.25 24.08 -22.05
N ARG A 169 -2.17 23.31 -21.89
CA ARG A 169 -1.16 23.08 -22.94
C ARG A 169 -1.65 22.29 -24.15
N LYS A 170 -2.70 21.47 -23.98
CA LYS A 170 -3.26 20.65 -25.07
C LYS A 170 -4.25 21.42 -25.94
N ASN A 171 -4.73 22.56 -25.46
CA ASN A 171 -5.71 23.40 -26.15
C ASN A 171 -5.04 24.59 -26.90
N HIS A 172 -3.70 24.66 -26.87
CA HIS A 172 -2.83 25.53 -27.68
C HIS A 172 -2.00 24.69 -28.65
#